data_2758a0daa99626213139883f8250a9f1
#
_entry.id   2758a0daa99626213139883f8250a9f1
#
_cell.length_a   1.000
_cell.length_b   1.000
_cell.length_c   1.000
_cell.angle_alpha   90.00
_cell.angle_beta   90.00
_cell.angle_gamma   90.00
#
_symmetry.space_group_name_H-M   'P 1'
#
loop_
_entity.id
_entity.type
_entity.pdbx_description
1 polymer ?
#
loop_
_entity_poly.entity_id
_entity_poly.type
_entity_poly.pdbx_seq_one_letter_code
_entity_poly.pdbx_strand_id
1 'polypeptide(L)'
;LFGFWVRHLTVPVETQIHVYPDLHQLSHYALLARTNRLNLLGVRRTRKVGQDNEFERLREYTRDDHYRNINWRSTARHNKLIVQDYQNTQSQRIIFLIDCGRMMTNESANMTFVDHALNSMLMLSHVALSKGDSVGLICFSDKIHCFVPPRSGMSQMNQLLHASFNQFP
;
A
#
# COMPACT_ATOMS: atom_id res chain seq x y z
N LEU A 1 -26.52 0.53 64.99
CA LEU A 1 -26.94 0.82 63.62
C LEU A 1 -25.91 1.76 62.99
N PHE A 2 -24.91 1.22 62.27
CA PHE A 2 -23.95 2.01 61.52
C PHE A 2 -24.59 2.35 60.20
N GLY A 3 -25.06 3.59 60.05
CA GLY A 3 -25.51 4.11 58.75
C GLY A 3 -24.30 4.41 57.86
N PHE A 4 -24.05 3.57 56.84
CA PHE A 4 -23.07 3.89 55.85
C PHE A 4 -23.62 4.97 54.89
N TRP A 5 -22.89 6.05 54.79
CA TRP A 5 -23.21 7.15 53.90
C TRP A 5 -22.69 6.85 52.53
N VAL A 6 -23.57 6.67 51.55
CA VAL A 6 -23.19 6.45 50.14
C VAL A 6 -23.34 7.77 49.41
N ARG A 7 -22.23 8.30 48.92
CA ARG A 7 -22.21 9.49 48.07
C ARG A 7 -22.05 9.08 46.62
N HIS A 8 -23.06 9.30 45.80
CA HIS A 8 -22.96 9.13 44.36
C HIS A 8 -22.28 10.36 43.75
N LEU A 9 -21.08 10.18 43.19
CA LEU A 9 -20.38 11.18 42.42
C LEU A 9 -20.56 10.80 40.94
N THR A 10 -21.29 11.59 40.21
CA THR A 10 -21.36 11.52 38.74
C THR A 10 -20.17 12.29 38.17
N VAL A 11 -19.19 11.57 37.63
CA VAL A 11 -18.08 12.16 36.92
C VAL A 11 -18.37 12.05 35.42
N PRO A 12 -18.51 13.18 34.69
CA PRO A 12 -18.66 13.14 33.26
C PRO A 12 -17.33 12.65 32.67
N VAL A 13 -17.34 11.47 32.07
CA VAL A 13 -16.21 10.92 31.35
C VAL A 13 -16.57 10.89 29.88
N GLU A 14 -15.94 11.74 29.08
CA GLU A 14 -16.02 11.70 27.64
C GLU A 14 -14.96 10.73 27.14
N THR A 15 -15.39 9.59 26.65
CA THR A 15 -14.50 8.61 26.01
C THR A 15 -14.74 8.63 24.52
N GLN A 16 -13.74 9.02 23.76
CA GLN A 16 -13.79 8.90 22.30
C GLN A 16 -13.34 7.48 21.91
N ILE A 17 -14.24 6.74 21.27
CA ILE A 17 -13.95 5.40 20.75
C ILE A 17 -13.73 5.54 19.25
N HIS A 18 -12.55 5.15 18.81
CA HIS A 18 -12.23 5.08 17.37
C HIS A 18 -12.60 3.69 16.86
N VAL A 19 -13.55 3.64 15.93
CA VAL A 19 -13.94 2.40 15.24
C VAL A 19 -13.14 2.31 13.95
N TYR A 20 -12.34 1.27 13.82
CA TYR A 20 -11.56 0.99 12.60
C TYR A 20 -12.26 -0.07 11.76
N PRO A 21 -12.04 -0.08 10.43
CA PRO A 21 -12.48 -1.16 9.56
C PRO A 21 -11.96 -2.53 10.01
N ASP A 22 -12.67 -3.60 9.67
CA ASP A 22 -12.28 -4.97 10.04
C ASP A 22 -10.95 -5.37 9.40
N LEU A 23 -9.91 -5.49 10.21
CA LEU A 23 -8.56 -5.87 9.80
C LEU A 23 -8.31 -7.39 9.84
N HIS A 24 -9.31 -8.20 10.20
CA HIS A 24 -9.13 -9.65 10.32
C HIS A 24 -8.65 -10.31 9.02
N GLN A 25 -9.09 -9.77 7.89
CA GLN A 25 -8.69 -10.26 6.58
C GLN A 25 -7.25 -9.85 6.20
N LEU A 26 -6.70 -8.77 6.78
CA LEU A 26 -5.34 -8.29 6.50
C LEU A 26 -4.28 -9.35 6.80
N SER A 27 -4.42 -10.10 7.89
CA SER A 27 -3.47 -11.15 8.28
C SER A 27 -3.41 -12.27 7.24
N HIS A 28 -4.55 -12.67 6.71
CA HIS A 28 -4.65 -13.70 5.67
C HIS A 28 -4.00 -13.27 4.35
N TYR A 29 -4.28 -12.05 3.91
CA TYR A 29 -3.70 -11.50 2.67
C TYR A 29 -2.22 -11.15 2.81
N ALA A 30 -1.76 -10.71 3.99
CA ALA A 30 -0.35 -10.51 4.28
C ALA A 30 0.43 -11.84 4.17
N LEU A 31 -0.17 -12.94 4.58
CA LEU A 31 0.40 -14.28 4.47
C LEU A 31 0.46 -14.76 3.02
N LEU A 32 -0.58 -14.48 2.23
CA LEU A 32 -0.61 -14.76 0.79
C LEU A 32 0.42 -13.90 0.02
N ALA A 33 0.60 -12.65 0.40
CA ALA A 33 1.62 -11.76 -0.18
C ALA A 33 3.04 -12.24 0.13
N ARG A 34 3.30 -12.74 1.36
CA ARG A 34 4.59 -13.31 1.77
C ARG A 34 4.93 -14.61 1.04
N THR A 35 3.94 -15.47 0.79
CA THR A 35 4.16 -16.76 0.13
C THR A 35 4.37 -16.68 -1.38
N ASN A 36 4.47 -15.47 -1.95
CA ASN A 36 4.70 -15.21 -3.38
C ASN A 36 3.68 -15.90 -4.32
N ARG A 37 2.55 -16.35 -3.77
CA ARG A 37 1.47 -16.99 -4.52
C ARG A 37 0.59 -16.03 -5.32
N LEU A 38 0.93 -14.74 -5.32
CA LEU A 38 0.33 -13.73 -6.22
C LEU A 38 0.47 -14.11 -7.71
N ASN A 39 1.44 -14.97 -8.05
CA ASN A 39 1.56 -15.56 -9.38
C ASN A 39 0.35 -16.43 -9.77
N LEU A 40 -0.38 -16.99 -8.81
CA LEU A 40 -1.59 -17.78 -9.06
C LEU A 40 -2.81 -16.90 -9.40
N LEU A 41 -2.75 -15.62 -9.07
CA LEU A 41 -3.79 -14.63 -9.41
C LEU A 41 -3.53 -13.96 -10.77
N GLY A 42 -2.60 -14.50 -11.60
CA GLY A 42 -2.34 -14.01 -12.94
C GLY A 42 -1.52 -12.71 -12.99
N VAL A 43 -1.04 -12.19 -11.88
CA VAL A 43 -0.14 -11.02 -11.83
C VAL A 43 1.26 -11.47 -12.25
N ARG A 44 1.52 -11.43 -13.54
CA ARG A 44 2.84 -11.73 -14.10
C ARG A 44 3.79 -10.58 -13.79
N ARG A 45 4.83 -10.86 -13.03
CA ARG A 45 5.94 -9.94 -12.81
C ARG A 45 6.66 -9.72 -14.13
N THR A 46 6.31 -8.70 -14.89
CA THR A 46 7.09 -8.29 -16.08
C THR A 46 8.36 -7.62 -15.58
N ARG A 47 9.46 -8.30 -15.74
CA ARG A 47 10.80 -7.77 -15.46
C ARG A 47 11.11 -6.76 -16.58
N LYS A 48 10.90 -5.48 -16.33
CA LYS A 48 11.37 -4.42 -17.23
C LYS A 48 12.80 -4.10 -16.86
N VAL A 49 13.72 -4.31 -17.80
CA VAL A 49 15.09 -3.79 -17.70
C VAL A 49 15.00 -2.27 -17.79
N GLY A 50 15.32 -1.58 -16.73
CA GLY A 50 15.27 -0.13 -16.65
C GLY A 50 16.64 0.51 -16.86
N GLN A 51 16.65 1.81 -17.12
CA GLN A 51 17.87 2.59 -17.37
C GLN A 51 18.54 3.12 -16.10
N ASP A 52 17.95 2.94 -14.93
CA ASP A 52 18.41 3.58 -13.69
C ASP A 52 18.58 2.62 -12.52
N ASN A 53 19.76 2.60 -11.97
CA ASN A 53 20.30 2.74 -10.63
C ASN A 53 20.79 1.52 -9.85
N GLU A 54 20.32 0.32 -9.99
CA GLU A 54 20.97 -0.78 -9.28
C GLU A 54 21.60 -1.76 -10.27
N PHE A 55 22.93 -1.89 -10.19
CA PHE A 55 23.68 -2.90 -10.91
C PHE A 55 23.17 -4.29 -10.53
N GLU A 56 22.64 -5.04 -11.49
CA GLU A 56 22.19 -6.41 -11.23
C GLU A 56 23.27 -7.43 -11.60
N ARG A 57 23.74 -7.36 -12.85
CA ARG A 57 24.71 -8.34 -13.38
C ARG A 57 25.40 -7.85 -14.63
N LEU A 58 26.50 -8.53 -14.94
CA LEU A 58 27.15 -8.46 -16.26
C LEU A 58 26.67 -9.62 -17.12
N ARG A 59 26.33 -9.35 -18.37
CA ARG A 59 26.02 -10.38 -19.38
C ARG A 59 26.63 -10.06 -20.73
N GLU A 60 26.67 -11.03 -21.61
CA GLU A 60 27.12 -10.81 -22.98
C GLU A 60 26.15 -9.90 -23.73
N TYR A 61 26.69 -9.06 -24.59
CA TYR A 61 25.95 -8.13 -25.45
C TYR A 61 25.09 -8.90 -26.46
N THR A 62 23.85 -8.46 -26.60
CA THR A 62 22.92 -8.91 -27.65
C THR A 62 22.56 -7.74 -28.55
N ARG A 63 22.09 -8.02 -29.80
CA ARG A 63 21.79 -6.98 -30.79
C ARG A 63 20.70 -5.99 -30.37
N ASP A 64 19.88 -6.37 -29.37
CA ASP A 64 18.79 -5.56 -28.86
C ASP A 64 19.26 -4.61 -27.73
N ASP A 65 20.55 -4.67 -27.35
CA ASP A 65 21.09 -3.85 -26.28
C ASP A 65 21.59 -2.50 -26.77
N HIS A 66 21.36 -1.48 -25.95
CA HIS A 66 21.95 -0.18 -26.20
C HIS A 66 23.46 -0.20 -25.97
N TYR A 67 24.25 0.25 -26.97
CA TYR A 67 25.71 0.36 -26.85
C TYR A 67 26.18 1.20 -25.67
N ARG A 68 25.33 2.12 -25.15
CA ARG A 68 25.61 2.96 -23.98
C ARG A 68 25.79 2.14 -22.70
N ASN A 69 25.21 0.95 -22.62
CA ASN A 69 25.27 0.08 -21.45
C ASN A 69 26.48 -0.87 -21.49
N ILE A 70 27.35 -0.76 -22.49
CA ILE A 70 28.54 -1.59 -22.59
C ILE A 70 29.54 -1.21 -21.51
N ASN A 71 29.95 -2.19 -20.72
CA ASN A 71 31.05 -2.04 -19.76
C ASN A 71 32.38 -2.31 -20.44
N TRP A 72 33.06 -1.26 -20.91
CA TRP A 72 34.32 -1.35 -21.62
C TRP A 72 35.45 -1.98 -20.79
N ARG A 73 35.44 -1.79 -19.46
CA ARG A 73 36.42 -2.37 -18.55
C ARG A 73 36.28 -3.89 -18.44
N SER A 74 35.06 -4.39 -18.38
CA SER A 74 34.79 -5.83 -18.36
C SER A 74 34.99 -6.44 -19.74
N THR A 75 34.60 -5.74 -20.79
CA THR A 75 34.85 -6.13 -22.19
C THR A 75 36.35 -6.34 -22.47
N ALA A 76 37.21 -5.43 -22.02
CA ALA A 76 38.65 -5.56 -22.16
C ALA A 76 39.25 -6.76 -21.41
N ARG A 77 38.64 -7.16 -20.28
CA ARG A 77 39.14 -8.32 -19.51
C ARG A 77 38.71 -9.66 -20.08
N HIS A 78 37.51 -9.70 -20.66
CA HIS A 78 36.91 -10.97 -21.14
C HIS A 78 36.97 -11.17 -22.65
N ASN A 79 37.51 -10.21 -23.39
CA ASN A 79 37.57 -10.23 -24.87
C ASN A 79 36.23 -10.47 -25.55
N LYS A 80 35.12 -10.14 -24.87
CA LYS A 80 33.74 -10.23 -25.33
C LYS A 80 33.01 -8.98 -24.94
N LEU A 81 32.09 -8.50 -25.78
CA LEU A 81 31.25 -7.36 -25.44
C LEU A 81 30.36 -7.71 -24.24
N ILE A 82 30.52 -6.98 -23.14
CA ILE A 82 29.77 -7.17 -21.90
C ILE A 82 28.94 -5.94 -21.61
N VAL A 83 27.67 -6.18 -21.32
CA VAL A 83 26.68 -5.16 -20.95
C VAL A 83 26.37 -5.23 -19.47
N GLN A 84 26.16 -4.07 -18.85
CA GLN A 84 25.62 -3.93 -17.53
C GLN A 84 24.10 -3.96 -17.60
N ASP A 85 23.49 -4.96 -16.96
CA ASP A 85 22.04 -4.97 -16.69
C ASP A 85 21.79 -4.23 -15.38
N TYR A 86 20.86 -3.29 -15.45
CA TYR A 86 20.38 -2.56 -14.30
C TYR A 86 18.98 -3.02 -13.94
N GLN A 87 18.73 -3.26 -12.67
CA GLN A 87 17.40 -3.55 -12.17
C GLN A 87 16.68 -2.23 -11.90
N ASN A 88 15.57 -2.02 -12.57
CA ASN A 88 14.73 -0.88 -12.30
C ASN A 88 13.88 -1.19 -11.06
N THR A 89 14.33 -0.73 -9.91
CA THR A 89 13.53 -0.73 -8.67
C THR A 89 12.59 0.48 -8.73
N GLN A 90 11.62 0.44 -9.64
CA GLN A 90 10.58 1.46 -9.66
C GLN A 90 9.62 1.21 -8.50
N SER A 91 9.79 1.96 -7.42
CA SER A 91 8.71 2.15 -6.46
C SER A 91 7.57 2.88 -7.18
N GLN A 92 6.43 2.22 -7.30
CA GLN A 92 5.25 2.81 -7.91
C GLN A 92 4.58 3.78 -6.93
N ARG A 93 3.96 4.81 -7.49
CA ARG A 93 3.12 5.73 -6.73
C ARG A 93 1.67 5.39 -6.98
N ILE A 94 0.98 4.91 -5.96
CA ILE A 94 -0.41 4.46 -6.01
C ILE A 94 -1.25 5.45 -5.23
N ILE A 95 -2.31 5.98 -5.83
CA ILE A 95 -3.27 6.86 -5.17
C ILE A 95 -4.63 6.20 -5.28
N PHE A 96 -5.24 5.91 -4.13
CA PHE A 96 -6.61 5.42 -4.04
C PHE A 96 -7.57 6.59 -4.04
N LEU A 97 -8.60 6.47 -4.86
CA LEU A 97 -9.72 7.40 -4.94
C LEU A 97 -10.96 6.66 -4.41
N ILE A 98 -11.50 7.10 -3.30
CA ILE A 98 -12.69 6.49 -2.69
C ILE A 98 -13.83 7.49 -2.71
N ASP A 99 -14.90 7.10 -3.37
CA ASP A 99 -16.15 7.81 -3.32
C ASP A 99 -16.86 7.50 -1.99
N CYS A 100 -17.20 8.55 -1.24
CA CYS A 100 -17.95 8.50 0.01
C CYS A 100 -19.35 9.13 -0.15
N GLY A 101 -19.87 9.20 -1.37
CA GLY A 101 -21.18 9.76 -1.67
C GLY A 101 -22.35 8.88 -1.21
N ARG A 102 -23.56 9.41 -1.28
CA ARG A 102 -24.79 8.75 -0.78
C ARG A 102 -25.04 7.35 -1.35
N MET A 103 -24.59 7.08 -2.58
CA MET A 103 -24.76 5.75 -3.20
C MET A 103 -23.91 4.69 -2.51
N MET A 104 -22.83 5.08 -1.84
CA MET A 104 -21.92 4.17 -1.13
C MET A 104 -22.39 3.81 0.29
N THR A 105 -23.51 4.41 0.77
CA THR A 105 -24.15 4.05 2.04
C THR A 105 -25.00 2.78 1.97
N ASN A 106 -25.23 2.25 0.75
CA ASN A 106 -25.92 0.97 0.59
C ASN A 106 -25.14 -0.15 1.25
N GLU A 107 -25.88 -1.05 1.90
CA GLU A 107 -25.29 -2.17 2.64
C GLU A 107 -25.31 -3.45 1.80
N SER A 108 -24.23 -4.21 1.92
CA SER A 108 -24.10 -5.57 1.43
C SER A 108 -23.34 -6.40 2.44
N ALA A 109 -23.88 -7.56 2.81
CA ALA A 109 -23.27 -8.46 3.80
C ALA A 109 -22.98 -7.80 5.16
N ASN A 110 -23.90 -6.98 5.66
CA ASN A 110 -23.81 -6.22 6.94
C ASN A 110 -22.69 -5.15 6.96
N MET A 111 -22.21 -4.73 5.80
CA MET A 111 -21.21 -3.68 5.68
C MET A 111 -21.63 -2.71 4.56
N THR A 112 -21.27 -1.44 4.70
CA THR A 112 -21.52 -0.46 3.65
C THR A 112 -20.52 -0.65 2.49
N PHE A 113 -20.86 -0.14 1.31
CA PHE A 113 -19.92 -0.17 0.19
C PHE A 113 -18.66 0.65 0.48
N VAL A 114 -18.78 1.72 1.28
CA VAL A 114 -17.59 2.47 1.76
C VAL A 114 -16.67 1.56 2.57
N ASP A 115 -17.23 0.75 3.50
CA ASP A 115 -16.43 -0.16 4.33
C ASP A 115 -15.71 -1.19 3.47
N HIS A 116 -16.40 -1.77 2.47
CA HIS A 116 -15.78 -2.70 1.54
C HIS A 116 -14.64 -2.04 0.73
N ALA A 117 -14.84 -0.81 0.28
CA ALA A 117 -13.84 -0.05 -0.45
C ALA A 117 -12.63 0.28 0.43
N LEU A 118 -12.86 0.73 1.67
CA LEU A 118 -11.80 1.03 2.64
C LEU A 118 -11.01 -0.22 3.02
N ASN A 119 -11.68 -1.35 3.29
CA ASN A 119 -11.02 -2.62 3.57
C ASN A 119 -10.14 -3.07 2.41
N SER A 120 -10.66 -3.01 1.19
CA SER A 120 -9.90 -3.35 -0.02
C SER A 120 -8.70 -2.44 -0.22
N MET A 121 -8.86 -1.14 0.00
CA MET A 121 -7.79 -0.15 -0.05
C MET A 121 -6.69 -0.45 0.98
N LEU A 122 -7.06 -0.74 2.23
CA LEU A 122 -6.10 -1.05 3.29
C LEU A 122 -5.31 -2.32 2.98
N MET A 123 -5.96 -3.36 2.44
CA MET A 123 -5.30 -4.59 2.02
C MET A 123 -4.28 -4.33 0.90
N LEU A 124 -4.69 -3.63 -0.14
CA LEU A 124 -3.81 -3.31 -1.28
C LEU A 124 -2.67 -2.39 -0.85
N SER A 125 -2.95 -1.42 0.04
CA SER A 125 -1.94 -0.52 0.60
C SER A 125 -0.88 -1.29 1.38
N HIS A 126 -1.28 -2.26 2.20
CA HIS A 126 -0.33 -3.10 2.95
C HIS A 126 0.60 -3.88 2.01
N VAL A 127 0.05 -4.46 0.94
CA VAL A 127 0.85 -5.19 -0.07
C VAL A 127 1.78 -4.25 -0.83
N ALA A 128 1.30 -3.08 -1.24
CA ALA A 128 2.09 -2.09 -1.98
C ALA A 128 3.24 -1.54 -1.11
N LEU A 129 2.95 -1.11 0.12
CA LEU A 129 3.95 -0.60 1.06
C LEU A 129 5.01 -1.67 1.41
N SER A 130 4.62 -2.94 1.51
CA SER A 130 5.57 -4.05 1.74
C SER A 130 6.52 -4.29 0.57
N LYS A 131 6.14 -3.85 -0.63
CA LYS A 131 6.99 -3.89 -1.86
C LYS A 131 7.84 -2.64 -2.05
N GLY A 132 7.71 -1.64 -1.16
CA GLY A 132 8.42 -0.37 -1.26
C GLY A 132 7.72 0.68 -2.13
N ASP A 133 6.47 0.44 -2.54
CA ASP A 133 5.66 1.41 -3.27
C ASP A 133 5.22 2.56 -2.36
N SER A 134 4.86 3.70 -2.97
CA SER A 134 4.32 4.86 -2.26
C SER A 134 2.80 4.87 -2.42
N VAL A 135 2.07 4.98 -1.30
CA VAL A 135 0.61 4.91 -1.29
C VAL A 135 0.01 6.19 -0.74
N GLY A 136 -1.00 6.72 -1.42
CA GLY A 136 -1.82 7.87 -1.01
C GLY A 136 -3.31 7.54 -1.08
N LEU A 137 -4.13 8.40 -0.46
CA LEU A 137 -5.58 8.26 -0.38
C LEU A 137 -6.26 9.61 -0.62
N ILE A 138 -7.34 9.58 -1.37
CA ILE A 138 -8.28 10.69 -1.50
C ILE A 138 -9.69 10.15 -1.28
N CYS A 139 -10.38 10.63 -0.23
CA CYS A 139 -11.78 10.36 -0.04
C CYS A 139 -12.58 11.61 -0.45
N PHE A 140 -13.59 11.42 -1.26
CA PHE A 140 -14.37 12.52 -1.80
C PHE A 140 -15.87 12.15 -1.89
N SER A 141 -16.71 13.17 -1.91
CA SER A 141 -18.10 13.13 -2.31
C SER A 141 -18.35 14.38 -3.15
N ASP A 142 -19.27 15.25 -2.74
CA ASP A 142 -19.40 16.60 -3.31
C ASP A 142 -18.17 17.48 -3.02
N LYS A 143 -17.40 17.11 -2.01
CA LYS A 143 -16.18 17.77 -1.55
C LYS A 143 -15.12 16.74 -1.26
N ILE A 144 -13.86 17.18 -1.19
CA ILE A 144 -12.77 16.34 -0.71
C ILE A 144 -12.83 16.31 0.82
N HIS A 145 -13.06 15.11 1.38
CA HIS A 145 -13.12 14.88 2.81
C HIS A 145 -11.73 14.66 3.41
N CYS A 146 -10.92 13.87 2.71
CA CYS A 146 -9.58 13.52 3.18
C CYS A 146 -8.60 13.46 2.03
N PHE A 147 -7.39 13.93 2.27
CA PHE A 147 -6.25 13.80 1.37
C PHE A 147 -5.01 13.35 2.13
N VAL A 148 -4.50 12.18 1.81
CA VAL A 148 -3.24 11.66 2.33
C VAL A 148 -2.24 11.59 1.17
N PRO A 149 -1.16 12.38 1.21
CA PRO A 149 -0.17 12.36 0.14
C PRO A 149 0.55 11.00 0.07
N PRO A 150 0.94 10.55 -1.13
CA PRO A 150 1.62 9.28 -1.30
C PRO A 150 3.01 9.31 -0.67
N ARG A 151 3.25 8.39 0.26
CA ARG A 151 4.54 8.15 0.91
C ARG A 151 4.81 6.65 0.99
N SER A 152 6.08 6.28 1.08
CA SER A 152 6.54 4.91 1.28
C SER A 152 6.78 4.61 2.76
N GLY A 153 6.84 3.33 3.10
CA GLY A 153 7.12 2.86 4.46
C GLY A 153 5.88 2.55 5.29
N MET A 154 6.05 1.68 6.28
CA MET A 154 4.92 1.17 7.10
C MET A 154 4.26 2.23 7.99
N SER A 155 4.94 3.35 8.29
CA SER A 155 4.32 4.49 8.99
C SER A 155 3.15 5.09 8.21
N GLN A 156 3.19 5.00 6.87
CA GLN A 156 2.09 5.44 6.01
C GLN A 156 0.82 4.63 6.23
N MET A 157 0.94 3.33 6.55
CA MET A 157 -0.21 2.49 6.87
C MET A 157 -1.03 3.04 8.03
N ASN A 158 -0.35 3.52 9.09
CA ASN A 158 -1.02 4.12 10.23
C ASN A 158 -1.73 5.43 9.83
N GLN A 159 -1.12 6.23 8.95
CA GLN A 159 -1.76 7.45 8.45
C GLN A 159 -3.01 7.12 7.61
N LEU A 160 -2.95 6.09 6.77
CA LEU A 160 -4.11 5.64 5.99
C LEU A 160 -5.22 5.10 6.89
N LEU A 161 -4.88 4.35 7.94
CA LEU A 161 -5.84 3.88 8.95
C LEU A 161 -6.53 5.05 9.66
N HIS A 162 -5.77 6.04 10.13
CA HIS A 162 -6.35 7.22 10.78
C HIS A 162 -7.19 8.05 9.81
N ALA A 163 -6.80 8.12 8.55
CA ALA A 163 -7.54 8.86 7.52
C ALA A 163 -8.83 8.15 7.09
N SER A 164 -8.86 6.81 7.16
CA SER A 164 -10.05 6.01 6.84
C SER A 164 -11.09 6.02 7.96
N PHE A 165 -10.73 6.54 9.13
CA PHE A 165 -11.64 6.71 10.26
C PHE A 165 -12.62 7.86 9.99
N ASN A 166 -13.90 7.63 10.31
CA ASN A 166 -14.96 8.65 10.25
C ASN A 166 -15.22 9.26 8.84
N GLN A 167 -15.11 8.45 7.79
CA GLN A 167 -15.39 8.87 6.40
C GLN A 167 -16.87 8.65 5.98
N PHE A 168 -17.77 8.58 6.95
CA PHE A 168 -19.19 8.45 6.69
C PHE A 168 -19.82 9.82 6.37
N PRO A 169 -20.77 9.86 5.43
CA PRO A 169 -21.54 11.08 5.09
C PRO A 169 -22.47 11.50 6.22
#